data_15a89cd1e816e53df5e3ae4cca0774c5
#
_entry.id   15a89cd1e816e53df5e3ae4cca0774c5
#
_cell.length_a   1.000
_cell.length_b   1.000
_cell.length_c   1.000
_cell.angle_alpha   90.00
_cell.angle_beta   90.00
_cell.angle_gamma   90.00
#
_symmetry.space_group_name_H-M   'P 1'
#
loop_
_entity.id
_entity.type
_entity.pdbx_description
1 polymer ?
#
loop_
_entity_poly.entity_id
_entity_poly.type
_entity_poly.pdbx_seq_one_letter_code
_entity_poly.pdbx_strand_id
1 'polypeptide(L)'
;MALPDSNHAAISSQPSTKCDMSTKVALPNSGSIDDFPFYKKETPHFPEEREGWRGYVEWDKYPEKRKECEQVLAQYKFPPPPEFQLAPLPKTNPILEGVRWKQYHYACGPSLQDIPAISWKYVQQEKSEDMIHVLEFPYNGEPPRKRLVETEITSNKDFFVRNHGGIPEIDESAYDFEIEGLVNNPKKLTLADLQNEKLFKKRSHVVALQCSGTRRIEQINQYPGDGDELINAPWGEGAIGNARWGGVYLKDVIDYCGGLKKSDNTDDDEENNIHLEFFGADSYFKKGKVYNYVVSVPYRKVKFDEVMLAWEMNGEPLPRIHGYPLRAVVFGYIGARSCKWLYKIRAIKGPSQAPVQKKEYLYYTPQLGKQNVLYSNGFSIQDMPVSSAIMTPVDMDQIVHDGKIKLTGWAYSGGTGGHWPERVEVSADGGSVWYEVPFKNLSKKFYYGMRTWWIEMPVDAEGWLEFCCRTWDNALNTQPTYVRSAWNFDLHVTSSCHRIKVYSINRSHPLTAMRLKQLEEVGAPILPITQPLPFDLESDEHYAAEMEARDGRDPRE
;
A
#
# COMPACT_ATOMS: atom_id res chain seq x y z
N MET A 1 -4.12 42.79 -41.75
CA MET A 1 -5.15 41.81 -41.41
C MET A 1 -5.13 41.66 -39.90
N ALA A 2 -6.13 42.26 -39.25
CA ALA A 2 -6.25 42.28 -37.80
C ALA A 2 -6.95 40.99 -37.34
N LEU A 3 -6.48 40.44 -36.22
CA LEU A 3 -7.11 39.33 -35.54
C LEU A 3 -8.30 39.86 -34.72
N PRO A 4 -9.41 39.13 -34.59
CA PRO A 4 -10.55 39.60 -33.82
C PRO A 4 -10.33 39.36 -32.32
N ASP A 5 -10.81 40.33 -31.54
CA ASP A 5 -10.86 40.32 -30.09
C ASP A 5 -11.66 39.15 -29.54
N SER A 6 -11.08 38.44 -28.54
CA SER A 6 -11.76 37.43 -27.77
C SER A 6 -12.61 38.06 -26.67
N ASN A 7 -13.91 37.96 -26.81
CA ASN A 7 -14.89 38.27 -25.76
C ASN A 7 -14.68 37.41 -24.52
N HIS A 8 -14.28 38.01 -23.42
CA HIS A 8 -14.39 37.45 -22.11
C HIS A 8 -15.87 37.38 -21.68
N ALA A 9 -16.47 36.22 -21.83
CA ALA A 9 -17.73 35.94 -21.16
C ALA A 9 -17.48 35.80 -19.66
N ALA A 10 -18.06 36.69 -18.87
CA ALA A 10 -18.07 36.58 -17.42
C ALA A 10 -18.79 35.30 -17.00
N ILE A 11 -18.05 34.37 -16.41
CA ILE A 11 -18.63 33.19 -15.75
C ILE A 11 -19.29 33.69 -14.48
N SER A 12 -20.63 33.72 -14.47
CA SER A 12 -21.41 33.98 -13.28
C SER A 12 -21.06 32.92 -12.22
N SER A 13 -20.55 33.38 -11.09
CA SER A 13 -20.35 32.56 -9.89
C SER A 13 -21.71 32.08 -9.39
N GLN A 14 -22.08 30.87 -9.72
CA GLN A 14 -23.10 30.15 -8.95
C GLN A 14 -22.60 29.98 -7.53
N PRO A 15 -23.43 30.20 -6.50
CA PRO A 15 -23.04 29.94 -5.13
C PRO A 15 -22.69 28.45 -5.00
N SER A 16 -21.49 28.17 -4.55
CA SER A 16 -21.07 26.81 -4.22
C SER A 16 -22.07 26.27 -3.20
N THR A 17 -22.89 25.32 -3.59
CA THR A 17 -23.61 24.49 -2.64
C THR A 17 -22.57 23.92 -1.68
N LYS A 18 -22.55 24.43 -0.45
CA LYS A 18 -21.76 23.82 0.65
C LYS A 18 -22.12 22.35 0.64
N CYS A 19 -21.20 21.51 0.18
CA CYS A 19 -21.36 20.09 0.27
C CYS A 19 -21.44 19.77 1.76
N ASP A 20 -22.64 19.43 2.21
CA ASP A 20 -22.88 19.04 3.60
C ASP A 20 -22.08 17.76 3.83
N MET A 21 -20.91 17.92 4.45
CA MET A 21 -19.91 16.88 4.69
C MET A 21 -20.26 16.01 5.89
N SER A 22 -21.45 16.17 6.46
CA SER A 22 -21.97 15.31 7.51
C SER A 22 -22.45 13.98 6.94
N THR A 23 -21.55 13.22 6.32
CA THR A 23 -21.85 11.81 6.07
C THR A 23 -21.96 11.17 7.43
N LYS A 24 -23.17 10.86 7.86
CA LYS A 24 -23.44 10.15 9.11
C LYS A 24 -22.85 8.75 8.99
N VAL A 25 -21.61 8.60 9.42
CA VAL A 25 -20.99 7.28 9.54
C VAL A 25 -21.50 6.67 10.83
N ALA A 26 -22.30 5.62 10.72
CA ALA A 26 -22.76 4.90 11.88
C ALA A 26 -21.56 4.25 12.58
N LEU A 27 -21.47 4.48 13.87
CA LEU A 27 -20.44 3.92 14.73
C LEU A 27 -20.96 2.64 15.40
N PRO A 28 -20.08 1.66 15.69
CA PRO A 28 -20.52 0.45 16.38
C PRO A 28 -21.16 0.77 17.73
N ASN A 29 -22.34 0.23 17.99
CA ASN A 29 -23.08 0.35 19.25
C ASN A 29 -23.36 1.77 19.76
N SER A 30 -23.33 2.75 18.91
CA SER A 30 -23.58 4.14 19.28
C SER A 30 -24.63 4.77 18.38
N GLY A 31 -25.12 5.90 18.79
CA GLY A 31 -25.91 6.78 17.95
C GLY A 31 -25.14 7.28 16.73
N SER A 32 -25.69 8.25 16.08
CA SER A 32 -25.02 8.95 14.98
C SER A 32 -23.74 9.63 15.48
N ILE A 33 -22.74 9.74 14.59
CA ILE A 33 -21.53 10.53 14.83
C ILE A 33 -21.84 11.97 15.29
N ASP A 34 -22.98 12.50 14.87
CA ASP A 34 -23.47 13.84 15.25
C ASP A 34 -23.84 13.95 16.74
N ASP A 35 -24.06 12.81 17.44
CA ASP A 35 -24.39 12.78 18.85
C ASP A 35 -23.16 13.04 19.75
N PHE A 36 -21.99 13.00 19.19
CA PHE A 36 -20.74 13.25 19.93
C PHE A 36 -20.36 14.72 19.89
N PRO A 37 -20.08 15.34 21.05
CA PRO A 37 -19.69 16.75 21.14
C PRO A 37 -18.52 17.14 20.23
N PHE A 38 -17.64 16.16 20.00
CA PHE A 38 -16.48 16.31 19.15
C PHE A 38 -16.84 16.66 17.70
N TYR A 39 -17.93 16.14 17.18
CA TYR A 39 -18.38 16.37 15.81
C TYR A 39 -19.29 17.59 15.65
N LYS A 40 -19.81 18.10 16.77
CA LYS A 40 -20.68 19.30 16.75
C LYS A 40 -19.89 20.59 16.69
N LYS A 41 -18.60 20.53 16.97
CA LYS A 41 -17.72 21.69 16.87
C LYS A 41 -17.28 21.86 15.42
N GLU A 42 -17.41 23.07 14.89
CA GLU A 42 -16.70 23.44 13.68
C GLU A 42 -15.21 23.37 13.99
N THR A 43 -14.58 22.31 13.55
CA THR A 43 -13.12 22.21 13.61
C THR A 43 -12.57 22.95 12.40
N PRO A 44 -11.59 23.81 12.57
CA PRO A 44 -10.88 24.40 11.45
C PRO A 44 -10.34 23.27 10.59
N HIS A 45 -10.56 23.42 9.33
CA HIS A 45 -10.38 22.34 8.41
C HIS A 45 -9.01 22.41 7.77
N PHE A 46 -8.71 21.39 7.08
CA PHE A 46 -7.79 21.36 6.02
C PHE A 46 -7.85 22.61 5.19
N PRO A 47 -6.76 22.95 4.54
CA PRO A 47 -6.77 23.88 3.44
C PRO A 47 -7.96 23.60 2.54
N GLU A 48 -8.58 24.64 2.04
CA GLU A 48 -9.66 24.51 1.07
C GLU A 48 -9.22 23.56 -0.04
N GLU A 49 -10.16 22.81 -0.60
CA GLU A 49 -9.86 21.81 -1.63
C GLU A 49 -9.00 22.37 -2.78
N ARG A 50 -9.23 23.62 -3.14
CA ARG A 50 -8.49 24.35 -4.17
C ARG A 50 -7.00 24.56 -3.87
N GLU A 51 -6.62 24.52 -2.58
CA GLU A 51 -5.25 24.77 -2.14
C GLU A 51 -4.45 23.47 -2.00
N GLY A 52 -5.13 22.34 -2.15
CA GLY A 52 -4.52 21.06 -1.89
C GLY A 52 -4.25 20.80 -0.42
N TRP A 53 -3.41 19.83 -0.13
CA TRP A 53 -3.11 19.48 1.22
C TRP A 53 -1.81 20.17 1.69
N ARG A 54 -1.89 20.85 2.83
CA ARG A 54 -0.75 21.57 3.43
C ARG A 54 -0.30 21.02 4.78
N GLY A 55 -0.72 19.83 5.13
CA GLY A 55 -0.46 19.24 6.43
C GLY A 55 -1.60 19.49 7.43
N TYR A 56 -1.33 19.22 8.67
CA TYR A 56 -2.30 19.40 9.75
C TYR A 56 -2.18 20.83 10.30
N VAL A 57 -3.12 21.69 9.92
CA VAL A 57 -3.11 23.13 10.29
C VAL A 57 -3.16 23.35 11.81
N GLU A 58 -3.65 22.38 12.55
CA GLU A 58 -3.83 22.47 14.01
C GLU A 58 -3.02 21.44 14.77
N TRP A 59 -1.82 21.22 14.33
CA TRP A 59 -0.96 20.23 14.94
C TRP A 59 -0.63 20.54 16.41
N ASP A 60 -0.44 21.79 16.76
CA ASP A 60 -0.23 22.29 18.11
C ASP A 60 -1.39 21.99 19.07
N LYS A 61 -2.60 21.86 18.54
CA LYS A 61 -3.80 21.46 19.29
C LYS A 61 -4.05 19.95 19.31
N TYR A 62 -3.17 19.18 18.72
CA TYR A 62 -3.33 17.73 18.63
C TYR A 62 -3.48 17.02 19.97
N PRO A 63 -2.72 17.35 21.04
CA PRO A 63 -2.88 16.70 22.34
C PRO A 63 -4.26 16.88 22.94
N GLU A 64 -4.88 18.05 22.76
CA GLU A 64 -6.24 18.33 23.26
C GLU A 64 -7.28 17.53 22.46
N LYS A 65 -7.17 17.56 21.13
CA LYS A 65 -8.06 16.83 20.24
C LYS A 65 -7.93 15.33 20.41
N ARG A 66 -6.76 14.85 20.76
CA ARG A 66 -6.53 13.46 21.07
C ARG A 66 -7.31 13.02 22.31
N LYS A 67 -7.30 13.82 23.40
CA LYS A 67 -8.10 13.53 24.59
C LYS A 67 -9.59 13.52 24.28
N GLU A 68 -10.06 14.46 23.47
CA GLU A 68 -11.45 14.46 22.99
C GLU A 68 -11.78 13.18 22.20
N CYS A 69 -10.89 12.72 21.34
CA CYS A 69 -11.02 11.48 20.59
C CYS A 69 -11.08 10.26 21.51
N GLU A 70 -10.21 10.17 22.50
CA GLU A 70 -10.17 9.09 23.47
C GLU A 70 -11.48 9.01 24.27
N GLN A 71 -12.04 10.15 24.66
CA GLN A 71 -13.35 10.23 25.33
C GLN A 71 -14.49 9.73 24.43
N VAL A 72 -14.44 10.07 23.15
CA VAL A 72 -15.42 9.59 22.18
C VAL A 72 -15.26 8.07 21.99
N LEU A 73 -14.05 7.58 21.79
CA LEU A 73 -13.78 6.16 21.58
C LEU A 73 -14.18 5.29 22.78
N ALA A 74 -14.06 5.83 24.01
CA ALA A 74 -14.47 5.14 25.22
C ALA A 74 -15.98 4.87 25.29
N GLN A 75 -16.79 5.55 24.47
CA GLN A 75 -18.25 5.35 24.41
C GLN A 75 -18.64 4.19 23.48
N TYR A 76 -17.67 3.64 22.73
CA TYR A 76 -17.94 2.49 21.87
C TYR A 76 -17.85 1.18 22.65
N LYS A 77 -18.34 0.12 22.02
CA LYS A 77 -18.19 -1.27 22.50
C LYS A 77 -16.72 -1.66 22.70
N PHE A 78 -15.83 -1.02 21.98
CA PHE A 78 -14.40 -1.26 22.09
C PHE A 78 -13.85 -0.55 23.33
N PRO A 79 -12.97 -1.20 24.08
CA PRO A 79 -12.35 -0.55 25.21
C PRO A 79 -11.60 0.70 24.76
N PRO A 80 -11.54 1.74 25.60
CA PRO A 80 -10.69 2.88 25.33
C PRO A 80 -9.24 2.41 25.18
N PRO A 81 -8.43 3.11 24.41
CA PRO A 81 -7.00 2.82 24.35
C PRO A 81 -6.44 2.79 25.77
N PRO A 82 -5.73 1.73 26.17
CA PRO A 82 -5.07 1.68 27.45
C PRO A 82 -4.00 2.79 27.53
N GLU A 83 -3.45 2.99 28.73
CA GLU A 83 -2.29 3.86 28.88
C GLU A 83 -1.19 3.46 27.89
N PHE A 84 -0.67 4.43 27.18
CA PHE A 84 0.36 4.17 26.20
C PHE A 84 1.66 3.76 26.89
N GLN A 85 2.24 2.71 26.39
CA GLN A 85 3.55 2.24 26.83
C GLN A 85 4.53 2.35 25.66
N LEU A 86 5.71 2.85 25.97
CA LEU A 86 6.81 2.82 25.01
C LEU A 86 7.19 1.37 24.76
N ALA A 87 6.94 0.89 23.56
CA ALA A 87 7.37 -0.44 23.13
C ALA A 87 8.69 -0.30 22.36
N PRO A 88 9.74 -1.02 22.75
CA PRO A 88 10.96 -1.05 21.96
C PRO A 88 10.67 -1.73 20.63
N LEU A 89 10.89 -1.02 19.54
CA LEU A 89 10.76 -1.56 18.19
C LEU A 89 12.10 -2.15 17.76
N PRO A 90 12.15 -3.45 17.43
CA PRO A 90 13.40 -4.10 17.07
C PRO A 90 13.98 -3.59 15.76
N LYS A 91 13.13 -3.14 14.84
CA LYS A 91 13.55 -2.63 13.53
C LYS A 91 12.56 -1.62 12.99
N THR A 92 13.11 -0.64 12.30
CA THR A 92 12.38 0.26 11.41
C THR A 92 12.97 0.15 10.01
N ASN A 93 12.22 0.57 9.00
CA ASN A 93 12.78 0.64 7.65
C ASN A 93 13.90 1.68 7.63
N PRO A 94 15.17 1.32 7.33
CA PRO A 94 16.30 2.24 7.39
C PRO A 94 16.19 3.40 6.38
N ILE A 95 15.37 3.28 5.36
CA ILE A 95 15.09 4.35 4.39
C ILE A 95 14.32 5.52 5.06
N LEU A 96 13.70 5.27 6.20
CA LEU A 96 12.92 6.26 6.95
C LEU A 96 13.78 7.14 7.88
N GLU A 97 15.08 6.93 7.93
CA GLU A 97 15.99 7.79 8.67
C GLU A 97 16.12 9.13 7.94
N GLY A 98 15.96 10.23 8.67
CA GLY A 98 16.18 11.56 8.11
C GLY A 98 15.06 12.56 8.37
N VAL A 99 15.22 13.76 7.79
CA VAL A 99 14.35 14.91 8.07
C VAL A 99 12.91 14.64 7.64
N ARG A 100 12.71 14.02 6.46
CA ARG A 100 11.38 13.70 5.94
C ARG A 100 10.61 12.74 6.84
N TRP A 101 11.29 11.72 7.33
CA TRP A 101 10.68 10.78 8.26
C TRP A 101 10.25 11.48 9.56
N LYS A 102 11.09 12.34 10.11
CA LYS A 102 10.75 13.14 11.28
C LYS A 102 9.53 14.03 11.01
N GLN A 103 9.48 14.68 9.86
CA GLN A 103 8.33 15.48 9.45
C GLN A 103 7.07 14.64 9.30
N TYR A 104 7.20 13.46 8.71
CA TYR A 104 6.08 12.53 8.57
C TYR A 104 5.49 12.10 9.91
N HIS A 105 6.33 11.69 10.86
CA HIS A 105 5.90 11.34 12.22
C HIS A 105 5.20 12.52 12.89
N TYR A 106 5.75 13.69 12.76
CA TYR A 106 5.17 14.90 13.32
C TYR A 106 3.80 15.22 12.70
N ALA A 107 3.66 15.05 11.39
CA ALA A 107 2.42 15.34 10.67
C ALA A 107 1.33 14.28 10.83
N CYS A 108 1.69 13.01 11.01
CA CYS A 108 0.75 11.89 10.96
C CYS A 108 0.31 11.34 12.31
N GLY A 109 0.88 11.82 13.39
CA GLY A 109 0.35 11.39 14.66
C GLY A 109 1.34 11.14 15.78
N PRO A 110 0.91 10.39 16.77
CA PRO A 110 1.60 10.22 18.01
C PRO A 110 3.01 9.66 17.83
N SER A 111 3.89 10.08 18.73
CA SER A 111 5.21 9.49 18.87
C SER A 111 5.10 8.01 19.28
N LEU A 112 6.20 7.29 19.19
CA LEU A 112 6.31 5.91 19.68
C LEU A 112 5.76 5.72 21.10
N GLN A 113 5.85 6.76 21.94
CA GLN A 113 5.36 6.77 23.31
C GLN A 113 3.84 6.64 23.41
N ASP A 114 3.15 6.82 22.29
CA ASP A 114 1.69 6.89 22.24
C ASP A 114 1.05 5.64 21.65
N ILE A 115 1.79 4.55 21.50
CA ILE A 115 1.26 3.28 21.00
C ILE A 115 0.34 2.66 22.07
N PRO A 116 -0.94 2.39 21.76
CA PRO A 116 -1.79 1.64 22.67
C PRO A 116 -1.21 0.26 22.94
N ALA A 117 -0.98 -0.06 24.20
CA ALA A 117 -0.37 -1.33 24.62
C ALA A 117 -1.13 -2.55 24.07
N ILE A 118 -2.45 -2.46 23.96
CA ILE A 118 -3.27 -3.54 23.41
C ILE A 118 -2.98 -3.79 21.92
N SER A 119 -2.84 -2.74 21.12
CA SER A 119 -2.51 -2.89 19.70
C SER A 119 -1.12 -3.50 19.52
N TRP A 120 -0.15 -3.07 20.33
CA TRP A 120 1.19 -3.62 20.31
C TRP A 120 1.25 -5.08 20.74
N LYS A 121 0.46 -5.48 21.73
CA LYS A 121 0.32 -6.88 22.14
C LYS A 121 -0.03 -7.79 20.96
N TYR A 122 -0.98 -7.38 20.11
CA TYR A 122 -1.34 -8.18 18.94
C TYR A 122 -0.25 -8.21 17.88
N VAL A 123 0.49 -7.12 17.70
CA VAL A 123 1.67 -7.12 16.83
C VAL A 123 2.67 -8.17 17.30
N GLN A 124 3.02 -8.18 18.59
CA GLN A 124 3.97 -9.12 19.16
C GLN A 124 3.51 -10.58 19.10
N GLN A 125 2.21 -10.82 19.26
CA GLN A 125 1.65 -12.19 19.25
C GLN A 125 1.47 -12.76 17.85
N GLU A 126 1.08 -11.93 16.89
CA GLU A 126 0.60 -12.38 15.59
C GLU A 126 1.56 -12.09 14.44
N LYS A 127 2.64 -11.33 14.68
CA LYS A 127 3.63 -11.00 13.65
C LYS A 127 5.01 -11.54 14.00
N SER A 128 5.83 -11.75 12.96
CA SER A 128 7.22 -12.12 13.15
C SER A 128 8.04 -10.97 13.74
N GLU A 129 9.06 -11.31 14.52
CA GLU A 129 9.88 -10.34 15.24
C GLU A 129 10.71 -9.44 14.31
N ASP A 130 10.96 -9.88 13.10
CA ASP A 130 11.75 -9.18 12.11
C ASP A 130 10.91 -8.43 11.06
N MET A 131 9.62 -8.21 11.35
CA MET A 131 8.81 -7.28 10.56
C MET A 131 9.48 -5.90 10.49
N ILE A 132 9.43 -5.29 9.33
CA ILE A 132 9.86 -3.91 9.14
C ILE A 132 8.70 -2.99 9.56
N HIS A 133 8.91 -2.25 10.66
CA HIS A 133 7.91 -1.31 11.18
C HIS A 133 7.94 -0.02 10.38
N VAL A 134 6.90 0.21 9.59
CA VAL A 134 6.76 1.42 8.75
C VAL A 134 6.15 2.55 9.55
N LEU A 135 5.13 2.24 10.35
CA LEU A 135 4.53 3.11 11.35
C LEU A 135 4.23 2.30 12.60
N GLU A 136 4.49 2.86 13.76
CA GLU A 136 4.23 2.21 15.03
C GLU A 136 2.77 2.31 15.44
N PHE A 137 2.15 3.46 15.23
CA PHE A 137 0.72 3.66 15.46
C PHE A 137 0.12 4.72 14.52
N PRO A 138 -0.99 4.42 13.84
CA PRO A 138 -1.58 3.08 13.73
C PRO A 138 -0.58 2.11 13.10
N TYR A 139 -0.50 0.88 13.60
CA TYR A 139 0.54 -0.04 13.17
C TYR A 139 0.47 -0.35 11.68
N ASN A 140 1.59 -0.12 11.01
CA ASN A 140 1.82 -0.48 9.63
C ASN A 140 3.18 -1.15 9.52
N GLY A 141 3.23 -2.34 8.95
CA GLY A 141 4.47 -3.11 8.82
C GLY A 141 4.47 -4.00 7.60
N GLU A 142 5.66 -4.22 7.07
CA GLU A 142 5.91 -5.12 5.94
C GLU A 142 6.92 -6.21 6.31
N PRO A 143 6.85 -7.40 5.69
CA PRO A 143 7.80 -8.47 5.98
C PRO A 143 9.20 -8.12 5.42
N PRO A 144 10.25 -8.80 5.95
CA PRO A 144 11.55 -8.77 5.31
C PRO A 144 11.46 -9.21 3.85
N ARG A 145 12.13 -8.49 2.95
CA ARG A 145 12.04 -8.68 1.50
C ARG A 145 12.26 -10.14 1.09
N LYS A 146 13.32 -10.75 1.58
CA LYS A 146 13.67 -12.14 1.26
C LYS A 146 12.54 -13.11 1.61
N ARG A 147 11.93 -12.96 2.79
CA ARG A 147 10.88 -13.86 3.29
C ARG A 147 9.61 -13.82 2.43
N LEU A 148 9.27 -12.66 1.88
CA LEU A 148 8.08 -12.51 1.04
C LEU A 148 8.13 -13.38 -0.23
N VAL A 149 9.31 -13.67 -0.75
CA VAL A 149 9.49 -14.41 -2.01
C VAL A 149 9.98 -15.85 -1.83
N GLU A 150 10.14 -16.30 -0.60
CA GLU A 150 10.54 -17.69 -0.30
C GLU A 150 9.39 -18.68 -0.53
N THR A 151 8.16 -18.25 -0.41
CA THR A 151 6.97 -19.10 -0.53
C THR A 151 5.90 -18.49 -1.43
N GLU A 152 5.06 -19.34 -2.02
CA GLU A 152 3.93 -18.89 -2.84
C GLU A 152 2.79 -18.29 -2.01
N ILE A 153 2.66 -18.72 -0.76
CA ILE A 153 1.66 -18.25 0.21
C ILE A 153 2.39 -17.60 1.36
N THR A 154 2.10 -16.34 1.58
CA THR A 154 2.69 -15.56 2.67
C THR A 154 2.12 -16.04 4.00
N SER A 155 2.97 -16.36 4.96
CA SER A 155 2.52 -16.79 6.29
C SER A 155 1.70 -15.70 6.99
N ASN A 156 0.80 -16.09 7.91
CA ASN A 156 0.03 -15.11 8.69
C ASN A 156 0.94 -14.16 9.47
N LYS A 157 2.08 -14.66 9.93
CA LYS A 157 3.07 -13.85 10.68
C LYS A 157 3.82 -12.85 9.80
N ASP A 158 4.03 -13.16 8.53
CA ASP A 158 4.78 -12.33 7.59
C ASP A 158 3.88 -11.52 6.66
N PHE A 159 2.57 -11.71 6.72
CA PHE A 159 1.65 -10.91 5.90
C PHE A 159 1.69 -9.45 6.33
N PHE A 160 1.80 -8.51 5.39
CA PHE A 160 1.87 -7.08 5.72
C PHE A 160 0.63 -6.60 6.49
N VAL A 161 0.82 -5.57 7.28
CA VAL A 161 -0.26 -4.96 8.07
C VAL A 161 -0.44 -3.51 7.68
N ARG A 162 -1.68 -3.12 7.35
CA ARG A 162 -2.10 -1.73 7.17
C ARG A 162 -3.31 -1.46 8.06
N ASN A 163 -3.13 -0.62 9.07
CA ASN A 163 -4.20 -0.14 9.94
C ASN A 163 -4.37 1.37 9.82
N HIS A 164 -5.58 1.87 10.00
CA HIS A 164 -5.90 3.30 10.02
C HIS A 164 -6.06 3.80 11.47
N GLY A 165 -6.34 2.92 12.40
CA GLY A 165 -6.50 3.16 13.82
C GLY A 165 -6.03 1.97 14.64
N GLY A 166 -6.51 1.87 15.87
CA GLY A 166 -6.26 0.73 16.74
C GLY A 166 -6.88 -0.58 16.23
N ILE A 167 -6.48 -1.67 16.84
CA ILE A 167 -7.05 -3.00 16.59
C ILE A 167 -8.22 -3.19 17.56
N PRO A 168 -9.46 -3.35 17.08
CA PRO A 168 -10.60 -3.51 17.97
C PRO A 168 -10.59 -4.89 18.65
N GLU A 169 -10.97 -4.92 19.92
CA GLU A 169 -11.28 -6.15 20.63
C GLU A 169 -12.74 -6.51 20.42
N ILE A 170 -12.98 -7.62 19.73
CA ILE A 170 -14.33 -8.09 19.39
C ILE A 170 -14.56 -9.41 20.11
N ASP A 171 -15.65 -9.45 20.89
CA ASP A 171 -16.17 -10.68 21.48
C ASP A 171 -17.02 -11.43 20.45
N GLU A 172 -16.53 -12.57 19.98
CA GLU A 172 -17.21 -13.39 18.98
C GLU A 172 -18.58 -13.86 19.46
N SER A 173 -18.74 -14.11 20.76
CA SER A 173 -20.02 -14.58 21.32
C SER A 173 -21.13 -13.54 21.21
N ALA A 174 -20.77 -12.27 21.17
CA ALA A 174 -21.69 -11.14 21.02
C ALA A 174 -21.64 -10.54 19.60
N TYR A 175 -20.85 -11.13 18.71
CA TYR A 175 -20.66 -10.60 17.38
C TYR A 175 -21.80 -10.97 16.44
N ASP A 176 -22.32 -9.96 15.78
CA ASP A 176 -23.21 -10.07 14.63
C ASP A 176 -22.81 -9.04 13.58
N PHE A 177 -23.23 -9.28 12.36
CA PHE A 177 -23.11 -8.28 11.31
C PHE A 177 -24.44 -8.06 10.60
N GLU A 178 -24.65 -6.84 10.17
CA GLU A 178 -25.91 -6.38 9.63
C GLU A 178 -25.82 -6.17 8.11
N ILE A 179 -26.87 -6.55 7.40
CA ILE A 179 -27.06 -6.27 5.98
C ILE A 179 -28.32 -5.44 5.81
N GLU A 180 -28.19 -4.24 5.29
CA GLU A 180 -29.25 -3.25 5.18
C GLU A 180 -29.24 -2.45 3.87
N GLY A 181 -30.13 -1.47 3.77
CA GLY A 181 -30.19 -0.55 2.63
C GLY A 181 -31.05 -1.09 1.49
N LEU A 182 -30.52 -1.05 0.27
CA LEU A 182 -31.22 -1.46 -0.94
C LEU A 182 -31.25 -2.97 -1.14
N VAL A 183 -31.47 -3.75 -0.08
CA VAL A 183 -31.72 -5.19 -0.13
C VAL A 183 -33.21 -5.48 0.18
N ASN A 184 -33.76 -6.55 -0.42
CA ASN A 184 -35.17 -6.86 -0.25
C ASN A 184 -35.53 -7.23 1.20
N ASN A 185 -34.70 -8.06 1.83
CA ASN A 185 -34.92 -8.54 3.19
C ASN A 185 -33.67 -8.25 4.05
N PRO A 186 -33.57 -7.07 4.68
CA PRO A 186 -32.49 -6.77 5.60
C PRO A 186 -32.37 -7.85 6.69
N LYS A 187 -31.14 -8.23 7.01
CA LYS A 187 -30.85 -9.29 7.96
C LYS A 187 -29.71 -8.94 8.89
N LYS A 188 -29.77 -9.54 10.07
CA LYS A 188 -28.68 -9.59 11.02
C LYS A 188 -28.23 -11.04 11.12
N LEU A 189 -26.95 -11.30 10.89
CA LEU A 189 -26.38 -12.63 10.83
C LEU A 189 -25.24 -12.75 11.83
N THR A 190 -25.09 -13.94 12.41
CA THR A 190 -23.95 -14.29 13.25
C THR A 190 -22.85 -14.95 12.42
N LEU A 191 -21.66 -15.10 12.99
CA LEU A 191 -20.59 -15.88 12.34
C LEU A 191 -21.04 -17.35 12.14
N ALA A 192 -21.76 -17.91 13.11
CA ALA A 192 -22.30 -19.27 13.01
C ALA A 192 -23.28 -19.45 11.85
N ASP A 193 -24.07 -18.42 11.53
CA ASP A 193 -24.97 -18.47 10.36
C ASP A 193 -24.14 -18.53 9.06
N LEU A 194 -23.06 -17.77 8.95
CA LEU A 194 -22.18 -17.81 7.78
C LEU A 194 -21.45 -19.15 7.64
N GLN A 195 -21.10 -19.76 8.75
CA GLN A 195 -20.43 -21.07 8.79
C GLN A 195 -21.38 -22.25 8.60
N ASN A 196 -22.68 -22.00 8.57
CA ASN A 196 -23.69 -23.04 8.38
C ASN A 196 -23.74 -23.47 6.91
N GLU A 197 -23.18 -24.63 6.59
CA GLU A 197 -23.14 -25.18 5.23
C GLU A 197 -24.52 -25.44 4.60
N LYS A 198 -25.58 -25.48 5.39
CA LYS A 198 -26.94 -25.56 4.86
C LYS A 198 -27.44 -24.22 4.32
N LEU A 199 -26.88 -23.11 4.79
CA LEU A 199 -27.22 -21.76 4.32
C LEU A 199 -26.24 -21.29 3.23
N PHE A 200 -24.97 -21.51 3.45
CA PHE A 200 -23.91 -21.00 2.57
C PHE A 200 -22.86 -22.05 2.31
N LYS A 201 -22.42 -22.15 1.08
CA LYS A 201 -21.30 -23.02 0.71
C LYS A 201 -19.96 -22.36 1.02
N LYS A 202 -19.17 -22.95 1.91
CA LYS A 202 -17.80 -22.50 2.16
C LYS A 202 -16.94 -22.56 0.91
N ARG A 203 -16.15 -21.50 0.68
CA ARG A 203 -15.20 -21.37 -0.44
C ARG A 203 -13.81 -21.07 0.10
N SER A 204 -12.80 -21.36 -0.71
CA SER A 204 -11.41 -21.03 -0.37
C SER A 204 -10.66 -20.60 -1.62
N HIS A 205 -10.05 -19.41 -1.59
CA HIS A 205 -9.30 -18.86 -2.71
C HIS A 205 -7.96 -18.29 -2.25
N VAL A 206 -6.95 -18.44 -3.11
CA VAL A 206 -5.68 -17.70 -2.95
C VAL A 206 -5.84 -16.36 -3.62
N VAL A 207 -5.75 -15.29 -2.84
CA VAL A 207 -5.90 -13.91 -3.31
C VAL A 207 -4.77 -13.08 -2.73
N ALA A 208 -4.11 -12.31 -3.58
CA ALA A 208 -3.19 -11.28 -3.14
C ALA A 208 -3.97 -10.06 -2.64
N LEU A 209 -3.56 -9.53 -1.49
CA LEU A 209 -3.89 -8.16 -1.12
C LEU A 209 -2.64 -7.32 -1.28
N GLN A 210 -2.80 -6.14 -1.87
CA GLN A 210 -1.72 -5.17 -2.05
C GLN A 210 -2.20 -3.80 -1.58
N CYS A 211 -1.39 -3.12 -0.77
CA CYS A 211 -1.63 -1.72 -0.42
C CYS A 211 -1.43 -0.84 -1.66
N SER A 212 -2.30 0.13 -1.88
CA SER A 212 -2.10 1.12 -2.95
C SER A 212 -0.82 1.94 -2.78
N GLY A 213 -0.27 1.93 -1.56
CA GLY A 213 0.99 2.59 -1.22
C GLY A 213 2.24 1.73 -1.40
N THR A 214 2.13 0.48 -1.81
CA THR A 214 3.30 -0.38 -2.06
C THR A 214 4.30 0.35 -2.97
N ARG A 215 5.58 0.35 -2.60
CA ARG A 215 6.65 1.07 -3.30
C ARG A 215 6.51 2.61 -3.29
N ARG A 216 5.74 3.17 -2.36
CA ARG A 216 5.56 4.64 -2.24
C ARG A 216 6.88 5.37 -2.03
N ILE A 217 7.83 4.76 -1.36
CA ILE A 217 9.15 5.35 -1.10
C ILE A 217 9.85 5.79 -2.40
N GLU A 218 9.62 5.08 -3.51
CA GLU A 218 10.20 5.45 -4.81
C GLU A 218 9.64 6.79 -5.31
N GLN A 219 8.33 7.02 -5.16
CA GLN A 219 7.73 8.31 -5.52
C GLN A 219 8.18 9.44 -4.59
N ILE A 220 8.35 9.16 -3.29
CA ILE A 220 8.88 10.12 -2.31
C ILE A 220 10.32 10.51 -2.67
N ASN A 221 11.16 9.55 -3.04
CA ASN A 221 12.56 9.79 -3.38
C ASN A 221 12.74 10.49 -4.72
N GLN A 222 11.84 10.21 -5.69
CA GLN A 222 11.90 10.80 -7.02
C GLN A 222 11.68 12.32 -7.01
N TYR A 223 10.83 12.80 -6.13
CA TYR A 223 10.51 14.21 -5.96
C TYR A 223 10.76 14.62 -4.52
N PRO A 224 12.01 14.95 -4.18
CA PRO A 224 12.34 15.52 -2.91
C PRO A 224 11.75 16.93 -2.82
N GLY A 225 10.45 17.02 -2.52
CA GLY A 225 9.79 18.28 -2.26
C GLY A 225 10.26 18.94 -0.97
N ASP A 226 9.65 20.04 -0.64
CA ASP A 226 9.90 20.81 0.58
C ASP A 226 9.32 20.18 1.86
N GLY A 227 8.75 18.97 1.73
CA GLY A 227 8.16 18.21 2.85
C GLY A 227 6.69 18.47 3.09
N ASP A 228 6.08 19.26 2.22
CA ASP A 228 4.67 19.62 2.30
C ASP A 228 3.74 18.69 1.51
N GLU A 229 4.28 17.71 0.78
CA GLU A 229 3.48 16.73 0.09
C GLU A 229 2.76 15.83 1.11
N LEU A 230 1.60 15.33 0.71
CA LEU A 230 0.87 14.37 1.51
C LEU A 230 1.71 13.12 1.73
N ILE A 231 2.26 13.00 2.93
CA ILE A 231 3.05 11.84 3.28
C ILE A 231 2.14 10.84 4.01
N ASN A 232 1.90 9.71 3.36
CA ASN A 232 1.33 8.52 3.96
C ASN A 232 2.47 7.56 4.37
N ALA A 233 2.13 6.38 4.90
CA ALA A 233 3.12 5.37 5.25
C ALA A 233 4.10 5.13 4.09
N PRO A 234 5.41 5.32 4.29
CA PRO A 234 6.43 5.24 3.24
C PRO A 234 6.81 3.77 2.97
N TRP A 235 5.87 3.03 2.44
CA TRP A 235 6.03 1.63 2.12
C TRP A 235 7.20 1.37 1.16
N GLY A 236 7.95 0.32 1.46
CA GLY A 236 8.82 -0.33 0.50
C GLY A 236 8.03 -1.30 -0.40
N GLU A 237 8.68 -2.37 -0.80
CA GLU A 237 8.14 -3.34 -1.77
C GLU A 237 7.28 -4.44 -1.09
N GLY A 238 7.24 -4.51 0.24
CA GLY A 238 6.66 -5.61 1.00
C GLY A 238 5.17 -5.48 1.34
N ALA A 239 4.51 -4.39 0.98
CA ALA A 239 3.09 -4.20 1.30
C ALA A 239 2.15 -4.97 0.35
N ILE A 240 2.46 -6.23 0.11
CA ILE A 240 1.71 -7.21 -0.69
C ILE A 240 1.87 -8.60 -0.07
N GLY A 241 0.91 -9.50 -0.29
CA GLY A 241 1.04 -10.90 0.09
C GLY A 241 -0.09 -11.75 -0.48
N ASN A 242 0.19 -13.02 -0.77
CA ASN A 242 -0.80 -14.04 -1.07
C ASN A 242 -1.27 -14.69 0.23
N ALA A 243 -2.57 -14.81 0.42
CA ALA A 243 -3.11 -15.69 1.45
C ALA A 243 -4.25 -16.54 0.90
N ARG A 244 -4.45 -17.70 1.50
CA ARG A 244 -5.62 -18.54 1.25
C ARG A 244 -6.74 -18.11 2.19
N TRP A 245 -7.72 -17.43 1.63
CA TRP A 245 -8.89 -16.96 2.37
C TRP A 245 -10.00 -17.98 2.34
N GLY A 246 -10.59 -18.26 3.50
CA GLY A 246 -11.73 -19.16 3.66
C GLY A 246 -12.98 -18.40 4.14
N GLY A 247 -14.10 -18.65 3.49
CA GLY A 247 -15.34 -17.94 3.78
C GLY A 247 -16.46 -18.25 2.79
N VAL A 248 -17.34 -17.28 2.57
CA VAL A 248 -18.47 -17.37 1.61
C VAL A 248 -18.44 -16.20 0.64
N TYR A 249 -18.98 -16.37 -0.55
CA TYR A 249 -19.15 -15.24 -1.46
C TYR A 249 -20.20 -14.27 -0.92
N LEU A 250 -19.89 -12.98 -1.00
CA LEU A 250 -20.84 -11.95 -0.59
C LEU A 250 -22.13 -12.01 -1.44
N LYS A 251 -22.02 -12.42 -2.71
CA LYS A 251 -23.18 -12.63 -3.58
C LYS A 251 -24.20 -13.60 -2.94
N ASP A 252 -23.73 -14.77 -2.47
CA ASP A 252 -24.62 -15.78 -1.87
C ASP A 252 -25.36 -15.19 -0.65
N VAL A 253 -24.69 -14.32 0.12
CA VAL A 253 -25.29 -13.66 1.29
C VAL A 253 -26.31 -12.60 0.88
N ILE A 254 -26.04 -11.82 -0.16
CA ILE A 254 -27.01 -10.86 -0.72
C ILE A 254 -28.24 -11.60 -1.30
N ASP A 255 -28.01 -12.70 -2.00
CA ASP A 255 -29.11 -13.54 -2.52
C ASP A 255 -29.97 -14.12 -1.39
N TYR A 256 -29.35 -14.52 -0.26
CA TYR A 256 -30.06 -14.95 0.95
C TYR A 256 -30.89 -13.81 1.58
N CYS A 257 -30.50 -12.57 1.39
CA CYS A 257 -31.27 -11.38 1.73
C CYS A 257 -32.35 -11.03 0.67
N GLY A 258 -32.65 -11.94 -0.25
CA GLY A 258 -33.63 -11.74 -1.33
C GLY A 258 -33.14 -10.91 -2.50
N GLY A 259 -31.83 -10.70 -2.59
CA GLY A 259 -31.21 -9.85 -3.60
C GLY A 259 -31.40 -8.35 -3.38
N LEU A 260 -30.97 -7.56 -4.34
CA LEU A 260 -31.14 -6.11 -4.31
C LEU A 260 -32.57 -5.71 -4.64
N LYS A 261 -33.04 -4.61 -4.06
CA LYS A 261 -34.29 -3.98 -4.45
C LYS A 261 -34.20 -3.55 -5.92
N LYS A 262 -35.17 -3.98 -6.71
CA LYS A 262 -35.29 -3.51 -8.10
C LYS A 262 -35.74 -2.05 -8.07
N SER A 263 -35.11 -1.23 -8.89
CA SER A 263 -35.66 0.09 -9.23
C SER A 263 -36.83 -0.10 -10.20
N ASP A 264 -37.83 0.76 -10.11
CA ASP A 264 -38.95 0.79 -11.06
C ASP A 264 -38.49 1.27 -12.46
N ASN A 265 -37.28 1.79 -12.57
CA ASN A 265 -36.63 2.15 -13.83
C ASN A 265 -35.90 0.93 -14.40
N THR A 266 -36.27 0.59 -15.62
CA THR A 266 -35.73 -0.57 -16.36
C THR A 266 -34.35 -0.32 -17.01
N ASP A 267 -33.62 0.70 -16.56
CA ASP A 267 -32.33 1.05 -17.10
C ASP A 267 -31.25 0.15 -16.47
N ASP A 268 -30.60 -0.68 -17.29
CA ASP A 268 -29.49 -1.57 -16.89
C ASP A 268 -28.35 -0.83 -16.18
N ASP A 269 -28.22 0.49 -16.40
CA ASP A 269 -27.27 1.36 -15.73
C ASP A 269 -27.56 1.58 -14.24
N GLU A 270 -28.79 1.38 -13.78
CA GLU A 270 -29.13 1.55 -12.35
C GLU A 270 -28.57 0.42 -11.47
N GLU A 271 -28.58 -0.83 -11.94
CA GLU A 271 -27.94 -1.95 -11.23
C GLU A 271 -26.42 -1.72 -11.13
N ASN A 272 -25.81 -1.19 -12.18
CA ASN A 272 -24.40 -0.85 -12.21
C ASN A 272 -24.01 0.29 -11.26
N ASN A 273 -24.97 1.14 -10.88
CA ASN A 273 -24.74 2.25 -9.96
C ASN A 273 -25.01 1.89 -8.48
N ILE A 274 -25.35 0.64 -8.17
CA ILE A 274 -25.48 0.19 -6.79
C ILE A 274 -24.10 -0.18 -6.24
N HIS A 275 -23.80 0.31 -5.04
CA HIS A 275 -22.61 -0.04 -4.29
C HIS A 275 -22.95 -0.79 -3.00
N LEU A 276 -22.08 -1.69 -2.59
CA LEU A 276 -22.10 -2.25 -1.26
C LEU A 276 -21.05 -1.56 -0.40
N GLU A 277 -21.51 -0.89 0.63
CA GLU A 277 -20.74 -0.14 1.60
C GLU A 277 -20.39 -1.06 2.78
N PHE A 278 -19.11 -1.15 3.11
CA PHE A 278 -18.56 -1.99 4.17
C PHE A 278 -18.16 -1.13 5.36
N PHE A 279 -18.60 -1.50 6.55
CA PHE A 279 -18.29 -0.81 7.79
C PHE A 279 -17.38 -1.69 8.65
N GLY A 280 -16.17 -1.19 8.89
CA GLY A 280 -15.22 -1.78 9.82
C GLY A 280 -15.43 -1.26 11.23
N ALA A 281 -15.19 -2.14 12.19
CA ALA A 281 -15.33 -1.80 13.62
C ALA A 281 -14.15 -0.95 14.14
N ASP A 282 -13.09 -0.81 13.35
CA ASP A 282 -12.00 0.08 13.68
C ASP A 282 -12.42 1.55 13.53
N SER A 283 -11.97 2.34 14.47
CA SER A 283 -12.15 3.79 14.46
C SER A 283 -10.79 4.46 14.34
N TYR A 284 -10.72 5.52 13.59
CA TYR A 284 -9.50 6.28 13.42
C TYR A 284 -9.74 7.78 13.58
N PHE A 285 -8.70 8.44 14.07
CA PHE A 285 -8.70 9.88 14.27
C PHE A 285 -8.06 10.56 13.07
N LYS A 286 -8.75 11.52 12.49
CA LYS A 286 -8.22 12.34 11.42
C LYS A 286 -8.79 13.75 11.47
N LYS A 287 -7.91 14.75 11.46
CA LYS A 287 -8.29 16.17 11.38
C LYS A 287 -9.28 16.58 12.49
N GLY A 288 -9.01 16.16 13.70
CA GLY A 288 -9.85 16.50 14.83
C GLY A 288 -11.18 15.77 14.91
N LYS A 289 -11.39 14.71 14.10
CA LYS A 289 -12.63 13.90 14.10
C LYS A 289 -12.32 12.42 14.14
N VAL A 290 -13.25 11.66 14.73
CA VAL A 290 -13.22 10.20 14.72
C VAL A 290 -14.12 9.68 13.60
N TYR A 291 -13.68 8.68 12.88
CA TYR A 291 -14.41 8.01 11.81
C TYR A 291 -14.31 6.51 11.97
N ASN A 292 -15.36 5.79 11.60
CA ASN A 292 -15.24 4.38 11.28
C ASN A 292 -14.57 4.22 9.91
N TYR A 293 -13.93 3.08 9.74
CA TYR A 293 -13.44 2.72 8.42
C TYR A 293 -14.61 2.27 7.55
N VAL A 294 -14.95 3.07 6.55
CA VAL A 294 -16.08 2.80 5.64
C VAL A 294 -15.64 2.97 4.20
N VAL A 295 -15.86 1.93 3.40
CA VAL A 295 -15.54 1.90 1.97
C VAL A 295 -16.65 1.21 1.21
N SER A 296 -16.72 1.41 -0.10
CA SER A 296 -17.70 0.71 -0.94
C SER A 296 -17.09 0.14 -2.20
N VAL A 297 -17.72 -0.91 -2.71
CA VAL A 297 -17.43 -1.50 -4.00
C VAL A 297 -18.70 -1.55 -4.86
N PRO A 298 -18.61 -1.41 -6.19
CA PRO A 298 -19.77 -1.53 -7.06
C PRO A 298 -20.32 -2.96 -7.00
N TYR A 299 -21.65 -3.11 -7.05
CA TYR A 299 -22.31 -4.41 -6.96
C TYR A 299 -21.87 -5.36 -8.08
N ARG A 300 -21.53 -4.84 -9.26
CA ARG A 300 -20.97 -5.67 -10.36
C ARG A 300 -19.77 -6.51 -9.89
N LYS A 301 -18.94 -5.99 -8.97
CA LYS A 301 -17.80 -6.74 -8.40
C LYS A 301 -18.26 -7.92 -7.56
N VAL A 302 -19.36 -7.75 -6.85
CA VAL A 302 -19.98 -8.79 -6.02
C VAL A 302 -20.72 -9.83 -6.87
N LYS A 303 -21.41 -9.39 -7.92
CA LYS A 303 -22.19 -10.24 -8.85
C LYS A 303 -21.33 -11.31 -9.53
N PHE A 304 -20.05 -11.06 -9.74
CA PHE A 304 -19.10 -11.99 -10.36
C PHE A 304 -18.31 -12.85 -9.37
N ASP A 305 -18.78 -13.00 -8.14
CA ASP A 305 -18.15 -13.80 -7.08
C ASP A 305 -16.73 -13.32 -6.70
N GLU A 306 -16.45 -12.04 -6.90
CA GLU A 306 -15.12 -11.45 -6.64
C GLU A 306 -15.02 -10.72 -5.28
N VAL A 307 -15.99 -10.96 -4.40
CA VAL A 307 -15.98 -10.49 -3.02
C VAL A 307 -16.34 -11.62 -2.08
N MET A 308 -15.44 -11.90 -1.14
CA MET A 308 -15.61 -12.92 -0.12
C MET A 308 -15.77 -12.29 1.26
N LEU A 309 -16.66 -12.83 2.07
CA LEU A 309 -16.68 -12.64 3.51
C LEU A 309 -15.86 -13.77 4.14
N ALA A 310 -14.66 -13.44 4.61
CA ALA A 310 -13.69 -14.40 5.08
C ALA A 310 -13.58 -14.38 6.61
N TRP A 311 -13.51 -15.57 7.21
CA TRP A 311 -13.22 -15.80 8.62
C TRP A 311 -11.97 -16.68 8.84
N GLU A 312 -11.36 -17.16 7.75
CA GLU A 312 -10.12 -17.93 7.79
C GLU A 312 -9.04 -17.30 6.91
N MET A 313 -7.81 -17.42 7.35
CA MET A 313 -6.61 -17.04 6.62
C MET A 313 -5.59 -18.18 6.72
N ASN A 314 -5.18 -18.74 5.57
CA ASN A 314 -4.24 -19.86 5.46
C ASN A 314 -4.67 -21.13 6.22
N GLY A 315 -5.99 -21.36 6.33
CA GLY A 315 -6.56 -22.54 7.00
C GLY A 315 -6.72 -22.40 8.52
N GLU A 316 -6.40 -21.25 9.06
CA GLU A 316 -6.57 -20.90 10.48
C GLU A 316 -7.62 -19.81 10.64
N PRO A 317 -8.22 -19.64 11.83
CA PRO A 317 -9.05 -18.47 12.11
C PRO A 317 -8.27 -17.17 11.81
N LEU A 318 -8.97 -16.13 11.38
CA LEU A 318 -8.34 -14.84 11.12
C LEU A 318 -7.57 -14.35 12.35
N PRO A 319 -6.29 -13.95 12.21
CA PRO A 319 -5.62 -13.18 13.24
C PRO A 319 -6.38 -11.87 13.54
N ARG A 320 -6.34 -11.40 14.78
CA ARG A 320 -7.03 -10.16 15.18
C ARG A 320 -6.55 -8.97 14.36
N ILE A 321 -5.24 -8.87 14.13
CA ILE A 321 -4.63 -7.81 13.32
C ILE A 321 -5.08 -7.85 11.86
N HIS A 322 -5.56 -8.99 11.37
CA HIS A 322 -6.02 -9.18 10.00
C HIS A 322 -7.54 -9.15 9.85
N GLY A 323 -8.29 -8.84 10.93
CA GLY A 323 -9.71 -8.55 10.81
C GLY A 323 -10.67 -9.55 11.47
N TYR A 324 -10.20 -10.36 12.45
CA TYR A 324 -11.05 -11.26 13.23
C TYR A 324 -12.26 -10.52 13.83
N PRO A 325 -13.49 -11.10 13.84
CA PRO A 325 -13.82 -12.46 13.37
C PRO A 325 -14.20 -12.54 11.88
N LEU A 326 -14.47 -11.43 11.22
CA LEU A 326 -14.94 -11.39 9.83
C LEU A 326 -14.34 -10.20 9.09
N ARG A 327 -13.94 -10.41 7.84
CA ARG A 327 -13.50 -9.36 6.93
C ARG A 327 -14.06 -9.54 5.53
N ALA A 328 -14.11 -8.45 4.77
CA ALA A 328 -14.24 -8.52 3.33
C ALA A 328 -12.87 -8.76 2.68
N VAL A 329 -12.84 -9.58 1.63
CA VAL A 329 -11.71 -9.76 0.70
C VAL A 329 -12.23 -9.46 -0.69
N VAL A 330 -11.75 -8.38 -1.29
CA VAL A 330 -12.16 -7.91 -2.62
C VAL A 330 -11.06 -8.25 -3.60
N PHE A 331 -11.34 -9.17 -4.52
CA PHE A 331 -10.35 -9.75 -5.41
C PHE A 331 -9.86 -8.72 -6.44
N GLY A 332 -8.55 -8.59 -6.59
CA GLY A 332 -7.95 -7.74 -7.59
C GLY A 332 -8.05 -6.21 -7.34
N TYR A 333 -8.76 -5.79 -6.31
CA TYR A 333 -8.82 -4.38 -5.91
C TYR A 333 -7.70 -4.02 -4.94
N ILE A 334 -7.43 -2.72 -4.78
CA ILE A 334 -6.49 -2.25 -3.76
C ILE A 334 -6.91 -2.74 -2.37
N GLY A 335 -5.95 -3.06 -1.52
CA GLY A 335 -6.20 -3.61 -0.18
C GLY A 335 -7.14 -2.77 0.68
N ALA A 336 -7.24 -1.47 0.41
CA ALA A 336 -8.16 -0.55 1.08
C ALA A 336 -9.64 -0.93 0.94
N ARG A 337 -10.02 -1.65 -0.10
CA ARG A 337 -11.43 -2.09 -0.31
C ARG A 337 -11.76 -3.36 0.46
N SER A 338 -10.77 -4.08 0.95
CA SER A 338 -10.90 -5.30 1.76
C SER A 338 -11.04 -4.95 3.24
N CYS A 339 -12.22 -4.46 3.62
CA CYS A 339 -12.55 -3.98 4.96
C CYS A 339 -12.35 -5.07 6.02
N LYS A 340 -11.60 -4.75 7.11
CA LYS A 340 -11.37 -5.61 8.27
C LYS A 340 -12.42 -5.35 9.34
N TRP A 341 -12.58 -6.30 10.29
CA TRP A 341 -13.49 -6.17 11.43
C TRP A 341 -14.89 -5.75 10.99
N LEU A 342 -15.39 -6.41 9.95
CA LEU A 342 -16.63 -6.07 9.29
C LEU A 342 -17.82 -6.30 10.21
N TYR A 343 -18.66 -5.28 10.46
CA TYR A 343 -19.86 -5.41 11.29
C TYR A 343 -21.14 -5.03 10.57
N LYS A 344 -21.04 -4.35 9.40
CA LYS A 344 -22.20 -3.96 8.62
C LYS A 344 -21.89 -3.84 7.14
N ILE A 345 -22.86 -4.21 6.33
CA ILE A 345 -22.90 -4.00 4.89
C ILE A 345 -24.18 -3.25 4.55
N ARG A 346 -24.06 -2.18 3.78
CA ARG A 346 -25.21 -1.40 3.32
C ARG A 346 -25.20 -1.30 1.80
N ALA A 347 -26.31 -1.70 1.17
CA ALA A 347 -26.52 -1.45 -0.25
C ALA A 347 -27.00 -0.01 -0.46
N ILE A 348 -26.29 0.76 -1.28
CA ILE A 348 -26.54 2.19 -1.51
C ILE A 348 -26.52 2.52 -2.99
N LYS A 349 -27.12 3.65 -3.36
CA LYS A 349 -27.02 4.19 -4.72
C LYS A 349 -25.71 5.01 -4.83
N GLY A 350 -24.86 4.62 -5.77
CA GLY A 350 -23.56 5.25 -5.99
C GLY A 350 -22.50 4.90 -4.94
N PRO A 351 -21.28 5.43 -5.08
CA PRO A 351 -20.19 5.16 -4.15
C PRO A 351 -20.42 5.80 -2.78
N SER A 352 -19.83 5.20 -1.75
CA SER A 352 -19.83 5.72 -0.38
C SER A 352 -19.34 7.17 -0.34
N GLN A 353 -20.00 7.97 0.49
CA GLN A 353 -19.60 9.36 0.77
C GLN A 353 -18.66 9.46 1.98
N ALA A 354 -18.31 8.33 2.59
CA ALA A 354 -17.37 8.30 3.70
C ALA A 354 -15.99 8.87 3.31
N PRO A 355 -15.27 9.51 4.26
CA PRO A 355 -13.99 10.16 3.95
C PRO A 355 -12.96 9.23 3.29
N VAL A 356 -12.86 7.97 3.73
CA VAL A 356 -11.93 6.99 3.15
C VAL A 356 -12.22 6.73 1.67
N GLN A 357 -13.50 6.76 1.26
CA GLN A 357 -13.88 6.56 -0.13
C GLN A 357 -13.74 7.84 -0.96
N LYS A 358 -14.15 8.98 -0.41
CA LYS A 358 -14.33 10.23 -1.15
C LYS A 358 -13.09 11.11 -1.17
N LYS A 359 -12.22 11.02 -0.16
CA LYS A 359 -11.07 11.91 0.05
C LYS A 359 -9.74 11.20 0.18
N GLU A 360 -9.77 9.88 0.34
CA GLU A 360 -8.58 9.05 0.43
C GLU A 360 -8.59 8.02 -0.68
N TYR A 361 -7.42 7.46 -1.00
CA TYR A 361 -7.29 6.51 -2.10
C TYR A 361 -7.81 7.04 -3.44
N LEU A 362 -7.51 8.30 -3.68
CA LEU A 362 -7.77 8.97 -4.95
C LEU A 362 -6.50 8.96 -5.80
N TYR A 363 -6.67 8.73 -7.09
CA TYR A 363 -5.60 8.90 -8.06
C TYR A 363 -5.78 10.23 -8.78
N TYR A 364 -4.71 10.97 -8.83
CA TYR A 364 -4.63 12.25 -9.53
C TYR A 364 -3.68 12.14 -10.72
N THR A 365 -3.96 12.88 -11.76
CA THR A 365 -3.04 12.96 -12.89
C THR A 365 -1.72 13.64 -12.46
N PRO A 366 -0.59 13.32 -13.10
CA PRO A 366 0.71 13.90 -12.73
C PRO A 366 0.81 15.43 -12.81
N GLN A 367 -0.11 16.09 -13.53
CA GLN A 367 -0.17 17.54 -13.64
C GLN A 367 -0.78 18.24 -12.43
N LEU A 368 -1.46 17.50 -11.57
CA LEU A 368 -2.06 18.02 -10.34
C LEU A 368 -1.07 17.92 -9.20
N GLY A 369 -0.79 19.05 -8.59
CA GLY A 369 0.09 19.16 -7.44
C GLY A 369 -0.57 19.95 -6.32
N LYS A 370 0.19 20.24 -5.28
CA LYS A 370 -0.24 20.94 -4.06
C LYS A 370 -1.05 22.21 -4.31
N GLN A 371 -0.75 22.94 -5.39
CA GLN A 371 -1.36 24.26 -5.65
C GLN A 371 -2.69 24.19 -6.40
N ASN A 372 -2.96 23.11 -7.11
CA ASN A 372 -4.12 22.99 -7.98
C ASN A 372 -4.94 21.71 -7.78
N VAL A 373 -4.62 20.91 -6.77
CA VAL A 373 -5.36 19.69 -6.45
C VAL A 373 -6.69 20.01 -5.75
N LEU A 374 -7.76 19.39 -6.25
CA LEU A 374 -9.08 19.36 -5.63
C LEU A 374 -9.51 17.90 -5.49
N TYR A 375 -10.26 17.55 -4.44
CA TYR A 375 -10.78 16.18 -4.32
C TYR A 375 -11.66 15.77 -5.51
N SER A 376 -12.33 16.72 -6.14
CA SER A 376 -13.13 16.48 -7.35
C SER A 376 -12.29 16.13 -8.59
N ASN A 377 -10.99 16.41 -8.57
CA ASN A 377 -10.07 16.08 -9.67
C ASN A 377 -9.50 14.67 -9.54
N GLY A 378 -9.68 14.05 -8.37
CA GLY A 378 -9.25 12.68 -8.12
C GLY A 378 -10.35 11.68 -8.46
N PHE A 379 -9.95 10.48 -8.88
CA PHE A 379 -10.87 9.37 -9.02
C PHE A 379 -10.53 8.25 -8.04
N SER A 380 -11.57 7.60 -7.53
CA SER A 380 -11.42 6.53 -6.53
C SER A 380 -10.71 5.33 -7.13
N ILE A 381 -9.59 4.95 -6.53
CA ILE A 381 -8.83 3.78 -6.95
C ILE A 381 -9.59 2.53 -6.54
N GLN A 382 -9.83 1.64 -7.48
CA GLN A 382 -10.47 0.35 -7.27
C GLN A 382 -9.51 -0.78 -7.67
N ASP A 383 -9.32 -0.98 -8.96
CA ASP A 383 -8.47 -2.04 -9.49
C ASP A 383 -6.98 -1.76 -9.23
N MET A 384 -6.23 -2.83 -8.94
CA MET A 384 -4.79 -2.75 -8.79
C MET A 384 -4.14 -3.01 -10.15
N PRO A 385 -3.36 -2.08 -10.69
CA PRO A 385 -2.68 -2.28 -11.96
C PRO A 385 -1.53 -3.28 -11.85
N VAL A 386 -0.98 -3.66 -13.00
CA VAL A 386 0.23 -4.47 -13.10
C VAL A 386 1.37 -3.81 -12.33
N SER A 387 2.04 -4.60 -11.51
CA SER A 387 3.23 -4.17 -10.76
C SER A 387 4.16 -5.33 -10.47
N SER A 388 5.44 -5.03 -10.25
CA SER A 388 6.46 -6.00 -9.86
C SER A 388 7.56 -5.32 -9.06
N ALA A 389 8.34 -6.11 -8.32
CA ALA A 389 9.52 -5.61 -7.64
C ALA A 389 10.63 -6.66 -7.58
N ILE A 390 11.87 -6.20 -7.57
CA ILE A 390 13.04 -6.98 -7.20
C ILE A 390 13.13 -6.96 -5.68
N MET A 391 13.21 -8.13 -5.05
CA MET A 391 13.27 -8.25 -3.60
C MET A 391 14.68 -8.56 -3.09
N THR A 392 15.46 -9.26 -3.91
CA THR A 392 16.88 -9.48 -3.67
C THR A 392 17.62 -9.42 -5.01
N PRO A 393 18.79 -8.80 -5.05
CA PRO A 393 19.42 -7.98 -4.03
C PRO A 393 18.60 -6.73 -3.67
N VAL A 394 19.01 -6.04 -2.61
CA VAL A 394 18.41 -4.77 -2.19
C VAL A 394 19.13 -3.61 -2.85
N ASP A 395 18.45 -2.48 -2.99
CA ASP A 395 19.05 -1.25 -3.51
C ASP A 395 20.30 -0.88 -2.69
N MET A 396 21.38 -0.51 -3.39
CA MET A 396 22.69 -0.17 -2.85
C MET A 396 23.51 -1.35 -2.27
N ASP A 397 23.07 -2.59 -2.45
CA ASP A 397 23.86 -3.77 -2.05
C ASP A 397 25.18 -3.86 -2.83
N GLN A 398 26.21 -4.38 -2.15
CA GLN A 398 27.47 -4.81 -2.74
C GLN A 398 27.43 -6.32 -2.94
N ILE A 399 27.67 -6.78 -4.16
CA ILE A 399 27.52 -8.18 -4.51
C ILE A 399 28.82 -8.71 -5.08
N VAL A 400 29.45 -9.62 -4.34
CA VAL A 400 30.56 -10.42 -4.86
C VAL A 400 29.96 -11.64 -5.57
N HIS A 401 30.32 -11.83 -6.83
CA HIS A 401 29.79 -12.90 -7.66
C HIS A 401 30.83 -13.48 -8.64
N ASP A 402 30.50 -14.59 -9.26
CA ASP A 402 31.33 -15.30 -10.24
C ASP A 402 30.76 -15.19 -11.66
N GLY A 403 30.50 -13.95 -12.12
CA GLY A 403 29.96 -13.68 -13.46
C GLY A 403 28.43 -13.77 -13.58
N LYS A 404 27.73 -14.04 -12.47
CA LYS A 404 26.25 -14.09 -12.44
C LYS A 404 25.71 -13.51 -11.14
N ILE A 405 24.63 -12.76 -11.25
CA ILE A 405 23.89 -12.24 -10.08
C ILE A 405 22.48 -12.86 -10.09
N LYS A 406 22.09 -13.49 -8.98
CA LYS A 406 20.75 -14.00 -8.81
C LYS A 406 19.82 -12.92 -8.28
N LEU A 407 18.71 -12.66 -9.01
CA LEU A 407 17.64 -11.78 -8.60
C LEU A 407 16.40 -12.58 -8.26
N THR A 408 15.69 -12.14 -7.24
CA THR A 408 14.38 -12.67 -6.88
C THR A 408 13.38 -11.53 -6.74
N GLY A 409 12.11 -11.81 -6.98
CA GLY A 409 11.09 -10.77 -6.86
C GLY A 409 9.68 -11.31 -6.90
N TRP A 410 8.74 -10.38 -6.91
CA TRP A 410 7.34 -10.68 -7.11
C TRP A 410 6.77 -9.90 -8.30
N ALA A 411 5.68 -10.41 -8.85
CA ALA A 411 4.88 -9.79 -9.88
C ALA A 411 3.39 -9.98 -9.57
N TYR A 412 2.56 -8.97 -9.83
CA TYR A 412 1.13 -8.99 -9.58
C TYR A 412 0.37 -8.18 -10.63
N SER A 413 -0.82 -8.65 -10.96
CA SER A 413 -1.82 -7.88 -11.69
C SER A 413 -3.17 -8.10 -11.03
N GLY A 414 -3.85 -7.02 -10.68
CA GLY A 414 -5.18 -7.03 -10.12
C GLY A 414 -6.24 -6.78 -11.18
N GLY A 415 -7.39 -6.32 -10.74
CA GLY A 415 -8.51 -5.98 -11.62
C GLY A 415 -9.66 -6.96 -11.57
N THR A 416 -10.75 -6.57 -12.22
CA THR A 416 -11.96 -7.37 -12.33
C THR A 416 -11.79 -8.47 -13.38
N GLY A 417 -12.31 -9.66 -13.12
CA GLY A 417 -12.23 -10.81 -14.04
C GLY A 417 -11.01 -11.71 -13.82
N GLY A 418 -10.11 -11.33 -12.93
CA GLY A 418 -8.87 -12.07 -12.64
C GLY A 418 -7.80 -11.85 -13.71
N HIS A 419 -6.75 -11.21 -13.29
CA HIS A 419 -5.53 -11.05 -14.06
C HIS A 419 -4.37 -11.72 -13.34
N TRP A 420 -3.38 -12.15 -14.09
CA TRP A 420 -2.18 -12.76 -13.53
C TRP A 420 -0.94 -12.38 -14.34
N PRO A 421 0.21 -12.28 -13.70
CA PRO A 421 1.47 -12.10 -14.40
C PRO A 421 1.76 -13.29 -15.32
N GLU A 422 1.91 -13.02 -16.60
CA GLU A 422 2.22 -14.06 -17.59
C GLU A 422 3.72 -14.10 -17.90
N ARG A 423 4.35 -12.91 -18.00
CA ARG A 423 5.76 -12.76 -18.30
C ARG A 423 6.40 -11.72 -17.38
N VAL A 424 7.58 -12.04 -16.90
CA VAL A 424 8.44 -11.12 -16.15
C VAL A 424 9.74 -10.94 -16.93
N GLU A 425 10.20 -9.71 -17.05
CA GLU A 425 11.43 -9.35 -17.72
C GLU A 425 12.33 -8.57 -16.77
N VAL A 426 13.64 -8.81 -16.87
CA VAL A 426 14.68 -8.17 -16.06
C VAL A 426 15.75 -7.60 -16.97
N SER A 427 16.25 -6.43 -16.64
CA SER A 427 17.36 -5.75 -17.30
C SER A 427 18.47 -5.49 -16.30
N ALA A 428 19.74 -5.56 -16.73
CA ALA A 428 20.92 -5.22 -15.93
C ALA A 428 21.57 -3.89 -16.37
N ASP A 429 20.99 -3.20 -17.34
CA ASP A 429 21.53 -2.01 -17.98
C ASP A 429 20.55 -0.82 -18.00
N GLY A 430 19.75 -0.70 -16.94
CA GLY A 430 18.79 0.38 -16.81
C GLY A 430 17.57 0.27 -17.72
N GLY A 431 17.36 -0.87 -18.38
CA GLY A 431 16.18 -1.13 -19.23
C GLY A 431 16.45 -1.01 -20.74
N SER A 432 17.71 -1.09 -21.16
CA SER A 432 18.07 -1.12 -22.58
C SER A 432 17.88 -2.51 -23.17
N VAL A 433 18.37 -3.54 -22.50
CA VAL A 433 18.20 -4.96 -22.90
C VAL A 433 17.39 -5.70 -21.84
N TRP A 434 16.42 -6.48 -22.27
CA TRP A 434 15.52 -7.21 -21.40
C TRP A 434 15.66 -8.72 -21.57
N TYR A 435 15.77 -9.42 -20.46
CA TYR A 435 15.83 -10.88 -20.38
C TYR A 435 14.54 -11.39 -19.75
N GLU A 436 13.89 -12.34 -20.41
CA GLU A 436 12.70 -12.98 -19.87
C GLU A 436 13.08 -13.94 -18.75
N VAL A 437 12.36 -13.87 -17.64
CA VAL A 437 12.46 -14.86 -16.56
C VAL A 437 11.93 -16.20 -17.09
N PRO A 438 12.74 -17.27 -17.05
CA PRO A 438 12.29 -18.58 -17.53
C PRO A 438 10.99 -19.02 -16.85
N PHE A 439 10.04 -19.53 -17.60
CA PHE A 439 8.72 -19.93 -17.09
C PHE A 439 8.81 -20.88 -15.86
N LYS A 440 9.78 -21.80 -15.85
CA LYS A 440 10.05 -22.72 -14.72
C LYS A 440 10.48 -22.00 -13.42
N ASN A 441 10.91 -20.76 -13.52
CA ASN A 441 11.36 -19.93 -12.40
C ASN A 441 10.25 -18.99 -11.90
N LEU A 442 9.06 -19.05 -12.49
CA LEU A 442 7.86 -18.39 -11.99
C LEU A 442 7.09 -19.37 -11.09
N SER A 443 6.64 -18.90 -9.94
CA SER A 443 5.79 -19.69 -9.05
C SER A 443 4.45 -20.05 -9.68
N LYS A 444 3.67 -20.88 -9.00
CA LYS A 444 2.33 -21.28 -9.43
C LYS A 444 1.46 -20.06 -9.72
N LYS A 445 0.67 -20.16 -10.78
CA LYS A 445 -0.30 -19.16 -11.17
C LYS A 445 -1.58 -19.25 -10.32
N PHE A 446 -2.01 -18.11 -9.80
CA PHE A 446 -3.31 -17.90 -9.20
C PHE A 446 -4.03 -16.75 -9.92
N TYR A 447 -5.34 -16.87 -10.13
CA TYR A 447 -6.11 -15.88 -10.90
C TYR A 447 -6.10 -14.49 -10.28
N TYR A 448 -5.99 -14.41 -8.95
CA TYR A 448 -5.98 -13.16 -8.19
C TYR A 448 -4.75 -13.08 -7.27
N GLY A 449 -3.73 -13.84 -7.57
CA GLY A 449 -2.53 -13.92 -6.74
C GLY A 449 -1.29 -13.35 -7.39
N MET A 450 -0.34 -12.93 -6.57
CA MET A 450 0.99 -12.59 -7.03
C MET A 450 1.76 -13.87 -7.38
N ARG A 451 2.75 -13.74 -8.26
CA ARG A 451 3.75 -14.77 -8.56
C ARG A 451 5.11 -14.32 -8.07
N THR A 452 5.82 -15.20 -7.41
CA THR A 452 7.25 -14.99 -7.14
C THR A 452 8.08 -15.47 -8.33
N TRP A 453 9.24 -14.89 -8.49
CA TRP A 453 10.13 -15.20 -9.61
C TRP A 453 11.60 -15.10 -9.21
N TRP A 454 12.47 -15.78 -9.98
CA TRP A 454 13.89 -15.62 -9.86
C TRP A 454 14.60 -15.81 -11.21
N ILE A 455 15.76 -15.15 -11.37
CA ILE A 455 16.62 -15.28 -12.53
C ILE A 455 18.08 -15.14 -12.12
N GLU A 456 18.98 -15.85 -12.80
CA GLU A 456 20.42 -15.61 -12.74
C GLU A 456 20.83 -14.79 -13.98
N MET A 457 21.17 -13.52 -13.74
CA MET A 457 21.60 -12.61 -14.79
C MET A 457 23.10 -12.75 -15.01
N PRO A 458 23.56 -12.94 -16.25
CA PRO A 458 24.97 -12.82 -16.57
C PRO A 458 25.39 -11.37 -16.38
N VAL A 459 26.45 -11.17 -15.61
CA VAL A 459 27.02 -9.84 -15.32
C VAL A 459 28.53 -9.94 -15.45
N ASP A 460 29.06 -9.23 -16.43
CA ASP A 460 30.52 -9.16 -16.68
C ASP A 460 31.14 -7.86 -16.15
N ALA A 461 30.34 -6.83 -15.98
CA ALA A 461 30.80 -5.52 -15.52
C ALA A 461 31.09 -5.50 -14.02
N GLU A 462 32.09 -4.73 -13.62
CA GLU A 462 32.37 -4.33 -12.25
C GLU A 462 31.95 -2.87 -12.03
N GLY A 463 31.42 -2.54 -10.85
CA GLY A 463 30.95 -1.20 -10.51
C GLY A 463 29.42 -1.13 -10.35
N TRP A 464 28.89 0.10 -10.39
CA TRP A 464 27.46 0.32 -10.23
C TRP A 464 26.65 -0.11 -11.45
N LEU A 465 25.68 -1.00 -11.22
CA LEU A 465 24.71 -1.46 -12.20
C LEU A 465 23.30 -1.08 -11.76
N GLU A 466 22.43 -0.79 -12.72
CA GLU A 466 21.00 -0.60 -12.45
C GLU A 466 20.20 -1.79 -12.98
N PHE A 467 19.67 -2.59 -12.07
CA PHE A 467 18.70 -3.62 -12.43
C PHE A 467 17.29 -3.06 -12.47
N CYS A 468 16.55 -3.47 -13.49
CA CYS A 468 15.13 -3.14 -13.64
C CYS A 468 14.31 -4.40 -13.81
N CYS A 469 13.07 -4.42 -13.31
CA CYS A 469 12.10 -5.45 -13.67
C CYS A 469 10.78 -4.85 -14.13
N ARG A 470 10.10 -5.58 -15.02
CA ARG A 470 8.73 -5.30 -15.44
C ARG A 470 7.97 -6.59 -15.69
N THR A 471 6.66 -6.47 -15.65
CA THR A 471 5.74 -7.61 -15.85
C THR A 471 4.70 -7.31 -16.91
N TRP A 472 4.27 -8.36 -17.59
CA TRP A 472 3.15 -8.37 -18.52
C TRP A 472 2.08 -9.33 -17.99
N ASP A 473 0.85 -8.88 -17.97
CA ASP A 473 -0.27 -9.73 -17.58
C ASP A 473 -0.89 -10.46 -18.78
N ASN A 474 -1.88 -11.30 -18.52
CA ASN A 474 -2.60 -12.06 -19.53
C ASN A 474 -3.42 -11.18 -20.51
N ALA A 475 -3.65 -9.91 -20.20
CA ALA A 475 -4.30 -8.93 -21.07
C ALA A 475 -3.28 -8.01 -21.78
N LEU A 476 -1.98 -8.33 -21.68
CA LEU A 476 -0.87 -7.58 -22.26
C LEU A 476 -0.68 -6.18 -21.65
N ASN A 477 -1.24 -5.92 -20.47
CA ASN A 477 -0.90 -4.73 -19.73
C ASN A 477 0.52 -4.84 -19.16
N THR A 478 1.23 -3.73 -19.12
CA THR A 478 2.59 -3.64 -18.58
C THR A 478 2.80 -2.35 -17.80
N GLN A 479 3.98 -2.17 -17.28
CA GLN A 479 4.34 -1.10 -16.36
C GLN A 479 4.97 0.09 -17.09
N PRO A 480 4.67 1.33 -16.69
CA PRO A 480 5.40 2.51 -17.14
C PRO A 480 6.89 2.40 -16.82
N THR A 481 7.73 2.92 -17.71
CA THR A 481 9.19 2.77 -17.57
C THR A 481 9.77 3.49 -16.36
N TYR A 482 9.26 4.68 -16.05
CA TYR A 482 9.83 5.53 -14.99
C TYR A 482 8.81 5.87 -13.91
N VAL A 483 9.28 6.02 -12.68
CA VAL A 483 8.48 6.42 -11.52
C VAL A 483 7.72 7.71 -11.79
N ARG A 484 8.33 8.65 -12.51
CA ARG A 484 7.70 9.90 -12.92
C ARG A 484 6.36 9.71 -13.64
N SER A 485 6.23 8.66 -14.43
CA SER A 485 4.99 8.37 -15.18
C SER A 485 3.86 7.85 -14.28
N ALA A 486 4.19 7.29 -13.13
CA ALA A 486 3.23 6.82 -12.14
C ALA A 486 3.02 7.79 -10.96
N TRP A 487 3.83 8.86 -10.92
CA TRP A 487 3.74 9.83 -9.83
C TRP A 487 2.37 10.53 -9.82
N ASN A 488 1.81 10.67 -8.63
CA ASN A 488 0.59 11.44 -8.39
C ASN A 488 0.64 12.08 -7.01
N PHE A 489 -0.17 13.10 -6.80
CA PHE A 489 -0.16 13.91 -5.59
C PHE A 489 -0.31 13.11 -4.29
N ASP A 490 -1.16 12.10 -4.26
CA ASP A 490 -1.38 11.25 -3.08
C ASP A 490 -0.37 10.08 -2.97
N LEU A 491 0.56 9.96 -3.93
CA LEU A 491 1.59 8.93 -3.95
C LEU A 491 1.03 7.50 -3.85
N HIS A 492 -0.06 7.24 -4.55
CA HIS A 492 -0.65 5.92 -4.68
C HIS A 492 -0.18 5.20 -5.94
N VAL A 493 -0.26 3.89 -5.90
CA VAL A 493 -0.09 3.00 -7.07
C VAL A 493 1.22 3.26 -7.82
N THR A 494 2.35 2.98 -7.15
CA THR A 494 3.67 2.98 -7.80
C THR A 494 3.78 1.77 -8.72
N SER A 495 3.23 1.89 -9.93
CA SER A 495 3.14 0.79 -10.92
C SER A 495 4.29 0.77 -11.92
N SER A 496 5.24 1.70 -11.85
CA SER A 496 6.39 1.76 -12.77
C SER A 496 7.32 0.56 -12.65
N CYS A 497 8.17 0.35 -13.66
CA CYS A 497 9.27 -0.61 -13.58
C CYS A 497 10.06 -0.38 -12.29
N HIS A 498 10.30 -1.42 -11.52
CA HIS A 498 11.11 -1.33 -10.32
C HIS A 498 12.58 -1.26 -10.67
N ARG A 499 13.34 -0.44 -9.97
CA ARG A 499 14.76 -0.18 -10.22
C ARG A 499 15.54 -0.25 -8.93
N ILE A 500 16.67 -0.94 -8.97
CA ILE A 500 17.66 -0.97 -7.89
C ILE A 500 19.06 -0.77 -8.46
N LYS A 501 19.91 -0.14 -7.69
CA LYS A 501 21.34 -0.02 -7.98
C LYS A 501 22.12 -0.96 -7.08
N VAL A 502 23.02 -1.71 -7.66
CA VAL A 502 23.93 -2.59 -6.90
C VAL A 502 25.36 -2.37 -7.35
N TYR A 503 26.28 -2.53 -6.44
CA TYR A 503 27.71 -2.52 -6.77
C TYR A 503 28.16 -3.95 -7.07
N SER A 504 28.50 -4.21 -8.32
CA SER A 504 28.95 -5.50 -8.82
C SER A 504 30.44 -5.66 -8.59
N ILE A 505 30.85 -6.79 -7.98
CA ILE A 505 32.24 -7.17 -7.75
C ILE A 505 32.43 -8.56 -8.36
N ASN A 506 32.96 -8.60 -9.58
CA ASN A 506 33.09 -9.84 -10.34
C ASN A 506 34.37 -10.61 -9.99
N ARG A 507 34.28 -11.57 -9.09
CA ARG A 507 35.40 -12.41 -8.66
C ARG A 507 35.94 -13.32 -9.76
N SER A 508 35.20 -13.59 -10.82
CA SER A 508 35.71 -14.35 -11.96
C SER A 508 36.79 -13.59 -12.76
N HIS A 509 36.85 -12.28 -12.58
CA HIS A 509 37.89 -11.47 -13.19
C HIS A 509 39.21 -11.57 -12.40
N PRO A 510 40.36 -11.93 -13.01
CA PRO A 510 41.61 -12.20 -12.30
C PRO A 510 42.11 -11.04 -11.41
N LEU A 511 42.01 -9.81 -11.87
CA LEU A 511 42.48 -8.63 -11.10
C LEU A 511 41.57 -8.40 -9.88
N THR A 512 40.27 -8.58 -10.02
CA THR A 512 39.32 -8.49 -8.91
C THR A 512 39.55 -9.60 -7.88
N ALA A 513 39.79 -10.83 -8.33
CA ALA A 513 40.14 -11.94 -7.44
C ALA A 513 41.43 -11.66 -6.63
N MET A 514 42.46 -11.11 -7.27
CA MET A 514 43.68 -10.73 -6.57
C MET A 514 43.43 -9.64 -5.53
N ARG A 515 42.67 -8.61 -5.89
CA ARG A 515 42.30 -7.52 -4.97
C ARG A 515 41.53 -8.04 -3.76
N LEU A 516 40.53 -8.87 -3.98
CA LEU A 516 39.74 -9.45 -2.90
C LEU A 516 40.61 -10.29 -1.95
N LYS A 517 41.53 -11.08 -2.50
CA LYS A 517 42.47 -11.85 -1.70
C LYS A 517 43.37 -10.95 -0.83
N GLN A 518 43.90 -9.87 -1.41
CA GLN A 518 44.71 -8.91 -0.66
C GLN A 518 43.91 -8.23 0.46
N LEU A 519 42.66 -7.84 0.20
CA LEU A 519 41.78 -7.26 1.22
C LEU A 519 41.51 -8.26 2.37
N GLU A 520 41.26 -9.52 2.03
CA GLU A 520 41.08 -10.59 3.01
C GLU A 520 42.34 -10.80 3.87
N GLU A 521 43.52 -10.85 3.27
CA GLU A 521 44.81 -11.02 3.96
C GLU A 521 45.09 -9.92 4.98
N VAL A 522 44.68 -8.69 4.71
CA VAL A 522 44.86 -7.55 5.62
C VAL A 522 43.63 -7.28 6.51
N GLY A 523 42.57 -8.07 6.39
CA GLY A 523 41.32 -7.88 7.14
C GLY A 523 40.59 -6.58 6.82
N ALA A 524 40.78 -6.04 5.62
CA ALA A 524 40.14 -4.81 5.19
C ALA A 524 38.74 -5.07 4.61
N PRO A 525 37.76 -4.19 4.85
CA PRO A 525 36.42 -4.33 4.29
C PRO A 525 36.45 -4.13 2.77
N ILE A 526 35.56 -4.86 2.08
CA ILE A 526 35.28 -4.63 0.68
C ILE A 526 34.36 -3.41 0.60
N LEU A 527 34.88 -2.30 0.10
CA LEU A 527 34.11 -1.07 -0.08
C LEU A 527 33.93 -0.77 -1.56
N PRO A 528 32.77 -0.23 -1.98
CA PRO A 528 32.60 0.28 -3.32
C PRO A 528 33.59 1.42 -3.58
N ILE A 529 34.17 1.45 -4.76
CA ILE A 529 34.91 2.61 -5.24
C ILE A 529 33.88 3.66 -5.66
N THR A 530 33.45 4.49 -4.70
CA THR A 530 32.37 5.47 -4.90
C THR A 530 32.86 6.86 -5.23
N GLN A 531 34.14 7.09 -5.05
CA GLN A 531 34.81 8.37 -5.37
C GLN A 531 36.11 8.10 -6.10
N PRO A 532 36.58 9.05 -6.89
CA PRO A 532 37.95 9.00 -7.36
C PRO A 532 38.85 8.67 -6.18
N LEU A 533 39.75 7.72 -6.37
CA LEU A 533 40.79 7.47 -5.39
C LEU A 533 41.36 8.81 -4.97
N PRO A 534 41.77 9.02 -3.70
CA PRO A 534 42.39 10.27 -3.27
C PRO A 534 43.79 10.39 -3.83
N PHE A 535 43.88 10.24 -5.15
CA PHE A 535 45.07 10.56 -5.90
C PHE A 535 45.01 12.02 -6.24
N ASP A 536 46.10 12.70 -6.00
CA ASP A 536 46.36 13.95 -6.68
C ASP A 536 46.54 13.61 -8.16
N LEU A 537 45.51 13.84 -8.95
CA LEU A 537 45.51 13.57 -10.39
C LEU A 537 46.56 14.40 -11.14
N GLU A 538 47.07 15.43 -10.49
CA GLU A 538 48.14 16.28 -11.01
C GLU A 538 49.54 15.85 -10.48
N SER A 539 49.58 14.83 -9.61
CA SER A 539 50.86 14.37 -9.09
C SER A 539 51.65 13.58 -10.15
N ASP A 540 52.95 13.79 -10.19
CA ASP A 540 53.85 13.07 -11.08
C ASP A 540 53.79 11.55 -10.85
N GLU A 541 53.54 11.11 -9.59
CA GLU A 541 53.41 9.70 -9.24
C GLU A 541 52.13 9.06 -9.83
N HIS A 542 51.01 9.77 -9.78
CA HIS A 542 49.78 9.29 -10.39
C HIS A 542 49.92 9.22 -11.93
N TYR A 543 50.48 10.25 -12.52
CA TYR A 543 50.71 10.28 -13.96
C TYR A 543 51.66 9.17 -14.40
N ALA A 544 52.76 8.94 -13.68
CA ALA A 544 53.69 7.87 -13.96
C ALA A 544 53.00 6.48 -13.89
N ALA A 545 52.17 6.25 -12.87
CA ALA A 545 51.41 4.99 -12.73
C ALA A 545 50.39 4.79 -13.86
N GLU A 546 49.73 5.86 -14.30
CA GLU A 546 48.81 5.80 -15.44
C GLU A 546 49.54 5.54 -16.77
N MET A 547 50.66 6.15 -16.97
CA MET A 547 51.51 5.95 -18.14
C MET A 547 52.06 4.51 -18.21
N GLU A 548 52.50 3.96 -17.06
CA GLU A 548 52.95 2.58 -16.97
C GLU A 548 51.83 1.60 -17.29
N ALA A 549 50.61 1.85 -16.75
CA ALA A 549 49.44 1.03 -17.00
C ALA A 549 48.98 1.05 -18.47
N ARG A 550 49.30 2.11 -19.21
CA ARG A 550 48.97 2.28 -20.64
C ARG A 550 50.13 1.96 -21.59
N ASP A 551 51.05 1.09 -21.19
CA ASP A 551 52.26 0.75 -22.00
C ASP A 551 53.13 1.96 -22.36
N GLY A 552 53.19 2.96 -21.48
CA GLY A 552 54.05 4.10 -21.63
C GLY A 552 53.63 5.16 -22.68
N ARG A 553 52.36 5.12 -23.11
CA ARG A 553 51.81 6.13 -24.02
C ARG A 553 51.18 7.29 -23.26
N ASP A 554 51.55 8.50 -23.59
CA ASP A 554 50.89 9.69 -23.06
C ASP A 554 49.44 9.74 -23.57
N PRO A 555 48.41 9.73 -22.71
CA PRO A 555 47.04 9.80 -23.17
C PRO A 555 46.67 11.14 -23.83
N ARG A 556 47.58 12.13 -23.80
CA ARG A 556 47.38 13.45 -24.39
C ARG A 556 48.04 13.58 -25.75
N GLU A 557 48.88 12.62 -26.19
CA GLU A 557 49.41 12.48 -27.53
C GLU A 557 48.46 11.60 -28.39
#